data_b943dc8122fc0a54d3c0298b7ffeb8ac
#
_entry.id   b943dc8122fc0a54d3c0298b7ffeb8ac
#
_cell.length_a   1.000
_cell.length_b   1.000
_cell.length_c   1.000
_cell.angle_alpha   90.00
_cell.angle_beta   90.00
_cell.angle_gamma   90.00
#
_symmetry.space_group_name_H-M   'P 1'
#
loop_
_entity.id
_entity.type
_entity.pdbx_description
1 polymer ?
#
loop_
_entity_poly.entity_id
_entity_poly.type
_entity_poly.pdbx_seq_one_letter_code
_entity_poly.pdbx_strand_id
1 'polypeptide(L)'
;RNTKLYNGNISQSIWKTASDNSTRYYNYYYDDLNRIKRANYYSWSERSRFNGSFSYDKNGNLLRLYRRGAVVENPEVRNYRDYGTMDNLNYTYDGNQLTKVKDFGKKQYGFIDGADTDQEYVYDLNGNMTSDANKEISKIYYNHLNLPTKIEFETKRSVIYYTYDATGSKLKKEVARYGLPSKFTEYAGNYIYENNELQFFNHSEGYATPNNVGKFDYIYQYKDHLGNVRLSYTKNPNS
;
A
#
# COMPACT_ATOMS: atom_id res chain seq x y z
N ARG A 1 -18.99 -20.87 13.41
CA ARG A 1 -19.58 -20.75 12.05
C ARG A 1 -19.70 -19.27 11.74
N ASN A 2 -19.26 -18.84 10.55
CA ASN A 2 -19.44 -17.47 10.14
C ASN A 2 -20.88 -17.24 9.67
N THR A 3 -21.45 -16.07 9.96
CA THR A 3 -22.79 -15.70 9.53
C THR A 3 -22.77 -15.42 8.03
N LYS A 4 -23.65 -16.07 7.26
CA LYS A 4 -23.81 -15.75 5.84
C LYS A 4 -24.32 -14.32 5.68
N LEU A 5 -23.78 -13.58 4.72
CA LEU A 5 -24.20 -12.24 4.35
C LEU A 5 -24.85 -12.30 2.96
N TYR A 6 -25.91 -11.52 2.75
CA TYR A 6 -26.69 -11.52 1.50
C TYR A 6 -26.70 -10.15 0.82
N ASN A 7 -25.88 -9.22 1.32
CA ASN A 7 -25.78 -7.85 0.85
C ASN A 7 -24.56 -7.60 -0.07
N GLY A 8 -23.90 -8.68 -0.54
CA GLY A 8 -22.71 -8.60 -1.38
C GLY A 8 -21.37 -8.53 -0.60
N ASN A 9 -21.40 -8.34 0.72
CA ASN A 9 -20.20 -8.33 1.53
C ASN A 9 -19.60 -9.74 1.67
N ILE A 10 -18.28 -9.82 1.60
CA ILE A 10 -17.54 -11.09 1.82
C ILE A 10 -17.54 -11.41 3.31
N SER A 11 -18.23 -12.46 3.71
CA SER A 11 -18.26 -12.92 5.11
C SER A 11 -17.02 -13.72 5.51
N GLN A 12 -16.41 -14.43 4.55
CA GLN A 12 -15.24 -15.28 4.78
C GLN A 12 -14.41 -15.39 3.49
N SER A 13 -13.09 -15.37 3.61
CA SER A 13 -12.16 -15.83 2.58
C SER A 13 -11.36 -17.01 3.09
N ILE A 14 -11.20 -18.06 2.27
CA ILE A 14 -10.47 -19.28 2.62
C ILE A 14 -9.43 -19.51 1.53
N TRP A 15 -8.21 -19.83 1.94
CA TRP A 15 -7.14 -20.22 1.01
C TRP A 15 -6.26 -21.31 1.60
N LYS A 16 -5.52 -21.97 0.73
CA LYS A 16 -4.55 -23.00 1.05
C LYS A 16 -3.37 -22.87 0.11
N THR A 17 -2.16 -22.99 0.65
CA THR A 17 -0.92 -22.94 -0.12
C THR A 17 -0.31 -24.34 -0.21
N ALA A 18 0.31 -24.63 -1.34
CA ALA A 18 0.97 -25.93 -1.57
C ALA A 18 2.23 -26.10 -0.69
N SER A 19 2.86 -24.98 -0.30
CA SER A 19 4.11 -25.00 0.46
C SER A 19 4.02 -25.67 1.82
N ASP A 20 2.90 -25.54 2.52
CA ASP A 20 2.70 -26.12 3.86
C ASP A 20 1.37 -26.86 4.00
N ASN A 21 0.58 -26.89 2.94
CA ASN A 21 -0.71 -27.55 2.87
C ASN A 21 -1.72 -27.08 3.95
N SER A 22 -1.48 -25.93 4.58
CA SER A 22 -2.29 -25.38 5.66
C SER A 22 -3.47 -24.58 5.15
N THR A 23 -4.66 -24.85 5.68
CA THR A 23 -5.84 -24.04 5.40
C THR A 23 -5.85 -22.82 6.30
N ARG A 24 -6.01 -21.65 5.69
CA ARG A 24 -6.10 -20.35 6.34
C ARG A 24 -7.41 -19.69 5.95
N TYR A 25 -7.96 -18.89 6.85
CA TYR A 25 -9.16 -18.12 6.53
C TYR A 25 -9.27 -16.85 7.37
N TYR A 26 -9.95 -15.85 6.79
CA TYR A 26 -10.47 -14.69 7.49
C TYR A 26 -11.99 -14.78 7.62
N ASN A 27 -12.50 -14.42 8.80
CA ASN A 27 -13.90 -14.07 8.98
C ASN A 27 -14.01 -12.55 9.10
N TYR A 28 -14.88 -11.95 8.29
CA TYR A 28 -15.09 -10.51 8.25
C TYR A 28 -16.41 -10.15 8.95
N TYR A 29 -16.38 -9.03 9.66
CA TYR A 29 -17.53 -8.47 10.36
C TYR A 29 -17.65 -7.01 9.97
N TYR A 30 -18.90 -6.58 9.76
CA TYR A 30 -19.21 -5.24 9.27
C TYR A 30 -20.10 -4.52 10.27
N ASP A 31 -20.17 -3.19 10.15
CA ASP A 31 -21.17 -2.36 10.81
C ASP A 31 -22.44 -2.24 9.95
N ASP A 32 -23.42 -1.52 10.44
CA ASP A 32 -24.72 -1.33 9.77
C ASP A 32 -24.60 -0.50 8.46
N LEU A 33 -23.48 0.18 8.25
CA LEU A 33 -23.14 0.90 7.02
C LEU A 33 -22.25 0.08 6.07
N ASN A 34 -22.15 -1.23 6.29
CA ASN A 34 -21.33 -2.16 5.50
C ASN A 34 -19.80 -1.87 5.51
N ARG A 35 -19.31 -1.15 6.53
CA ARG A 35 -17.89 -0.91 6.73
C ARG A 35 -17.29 -2.02 7.57
N ILE A 36 -16.08 -2.46 7.22
CA ILE A 36 -15.40 -3.56 7.93
C ILE A 36 -15.05 -3.14 9.37
N LYS A 37 -15.50 -3.88 10.37
CA LYS A 37 -15.18 -3.67 11.80
C LYS A 37 -14.08 -4.59 12.29
N ARG A 38 -14.07 -5.84 11.82
CA ARG A 38 -13.08 -6.84 12.23
C ARG A 38 -12.78 -7.78 11.08
N ALA A 39 -11.51 -8.18 11.01
CA ALA A 39 -11.00 -9.27 10.18
C ALA A 39 -10.29 -10.26 11.11
N ASN A 40 -10.93 -11.37 11.43
CA ASN A 40 -10.38 -12.37 12.32
C ASN A 40 -9.72 -13.47 11.50
N TYR A 41 -8.41 -13.59 11.65
CA TYR A 41 -7.58 -14.60 11.02
C TYR A 41 -7.57 -15.91 11.80
N TYR A 42 -7.64 -17.02 11.09
CA TYR A 42 -7.54 -18.38 11.64
C TYR A 42 -6.68 -19.27 10.75
N SER A 43 -5.80 -20.01 11.40
CA SER A 43 -5.20 -21.23 10.89
C SER A 43 -5.02 -22.18 12.07
N TRP A 44 -4.69 -23.45 11.81
CA TRP A 44 -4.47 -24.42 12.90
C TRP A 44 -3.32 -23.98 13.82
N SER A 45 -2.21 -23.51 13.25
CA SER A 45 -0.96 -23.16 13.97
C SER A 45 -0.79 -21.66 14.25
N GLU A 46 -1.61 -20.77 13.64
CA GLU A 46 -1.35 -19.32 13.57
C GLU A 46 -2.54 -18.48 14.04
N ARG A 47 -3.28 -18.97 15.05
CA ARG A 47 -4.51 -18.31 15.52
C ARG A 47 -4.27 -16.85 15.89
N SER A 48 -5.12 -15.97 15.40
CA SER A 48 -5.18 -14.53 15.73
C SER A 48 -3.92 -13.71 15.44
N ARG A 49 -2.93 -14.25 14.71
CA ARG A 49 -1.67 -13.55 14.41
C ARG A 49 -1.85 -12.34 13.51
N PHE A 50 -2.84 -12.38 12.64
CA PHE A 50 -3.09 -11.36 11.62
C PHE A 50 -4.48 -10.72 11.75
N ASN A 51 -4.99 -10.64 12.98
CA ASN A 51 -6.27 -9.99 13.21
C ASN A 51 -6.20 -8.49 12.97
N GLY A 52 -7.31 -7.93 12.45
CA GLY A 52 -7.53 -6.49 12.34
C GLY A 52 -8.86 -6.07 12.95
N SER A 53 -8.91 -4.87 13.52
CA SER A 53 -10.15 -4.23 13.93
C SER A 53 -10.12 -2.73 13.61
N PHE A 54 -11.31 -2.19 13.31
CA PHE A 54 -11.49 -0.85 12.79
C PHE A 54 -12.70 -0.18 13.46
N SER A 55 -12.62 1.12 13.66
CA SER A 55 -13.77 1.93 14.07
C SER A 55 -13.82 3.23 13.29
N TYR A 56 -15.02 3.76 13.11
CA TYR A 56 -15.27 4.90 12.24
C TYR A 56 -16.16 5.90 12.93
N ASP A 57 -16.07 7.16 12.51
CA ASP A 57 -17.06 8.17 12.83
C ASP A 57 -18.32 8.05 11.92
N LYS A 58 -19.26 9.00 12.10
CA LYS A 58 -20.49 9.05 11.30
C LYS A 58 -20.23 9.39 9.83
N ASN A 59 -19.15 10.12 9.52
CA ASN A 59 -18.78 10.50 8.16
C ASN A 59 -18.03 9.40 7.42
N GLY A 60 -17.58 8.34 8.11
CA GLY A 60 -16.78 7.25 7.56
C GLY A 60 -15.29 7.41 7.77
N ASN A 61 -14.86 8.46 8.48
CA ASN A 61 -13.45 8.62 8.82
C ASN A 61 -13.01 7.52 9.80
N LEU A 62 -11.85 6.95 9.57
CA LEU A 62 -11.28 5.90 10.42
C LEU A 62 -10.81 6.50 11.75
N LEU A 63 -11.41 6.13 12.88
CA LEU A 63 -11.03 6.61 14.21
C LEU A 63 -9.93 5.76 14.83
N ARG A 64 -10.01 4.45 14.65
CA ARG A 64 -9.02 3.49 15.18
C ARG A 64 -8.76 2.37 14.20
N LEU A 65 -7.50 1.98 14.12
CA LEU A 65 -7.04 0.78 13.44
C LEU A 65 -6.17 -0.03 14.40
N TYR A 66 -6.54 -1.26 14.63
CA TYR A 66 -5.71 -2.23 15.34
C TYR A 66 -5.36 -3.36 14.38
N ARG A 67 -4.07 -3.67 14.28
CA ARG A 67 -3.58 -4.77 13.44
C ARG A 67 -2.50 -5.57 14.17
N ARG A 68 -2.63 -6.88 14.11
CA ARG A 68 -1.59 -7.81 14.54
C ARG A 68 -0.80 -8.30 13.34
N GLY A 69 0.47 -8.60 13.56
CA GLY A 69 1.37 -9.13 12.54
C GLY A 69 2.69 -9.54 13.14
N ALA A 70 3.67 -9.86 12.30
CA ALA A 70 5.04 -10.07 12.72
C ALA A 70 5.62 -8.77 13.29
N VAL A 71 6.28 -8.88 14.43
CA VAL A 71 6.92 -7.77 15.17
C VAL A 71 8.41 -8.02 15.42
N VAL A 72 8.99 -8.87 14.57
CA VAL A 72 10.42 -9.18 14.43
C VAL A 72 10.77 -9.29 12.95
N GLU A 73 12.03 -9.11 12.60
CA GLU A 73 12.49 -9.06 11.20
C GLU A 73 12.33 -10.40 10.47
N ASN A 74 12.65 -11.52 11.14
CA ASN A 74 12.56 -12.87 10.59
C ASN A 74 11.66 -13.73 11.49
N PRO A 75 10.32 -13.62 11.34
CA PRO A 75 9.39 -14.32 12.22
C PRO A 75 9.36 -15.82 11.96
N GLU A 76 9.45 -16.60 13.01
CA GLU A 76 9.27 -18.04 12.96
C GLU A 76 7.79 -18.41 13.10
N VAL A 77 7.27 -19.24 12.20
CA VAL A 77 5.85 -19.66 12.21
C VAL A 77 5.47 -20.36 13.52
N ARG A 78 6.40 -21.02 14.20
CA ARG A 78 6.12 -21.72 15.47
C ARG A 78 6.32 -20.85 16.71
N ASN A 79 6.96 -19.68 16.58
CA ASN A 79 7.20 -18.77 17.70
C ASN A 79 6.08 -17.73 17.80
N TYR A 80 5.16 -17.92 18.74
CA TYR A 80 4.05 -16.98 18.95
C TYR A 80 4.49 -15.59 19.40
N ARG A 81 5.70 -15.46 19.99
CA ARG A 81 6.26 -14.19 20.49
C ARG A 81 6.71 -13.26 19.36
N ASP A 82 6.94 -13.81 18.18
CA ASP A 82 7.31 -13.04 16.99
C ASP A 82 6.11 -12.27 16.40
N TYR A 83 4.91 -12.53 16.93
CA TYR A 83 3.67 -11.92 16.47
C TYR A 83 2.99 -11.14 17.60
N GLY A 84 2.67 -9.90 17.32
CA GLY A 84 2.12 -8.99 18.32
C GLY A 84 1.27 -7.88 17.69
N THR A 85 1.07 -6.82 18.46
CA THR A 85 0.44 -5.59 17.99
C THR A 85 1.43 -4.86 17.09
N MET A 86 1.16 -4.89 15.78
CA MET A 86 1.93 -4.18 14.76
C MET A 86 1.51 -2.71 14.75
N ASP A 87 0.21 -2.46 14.62
CA ASP A 87 -0.39 -1.13 14.67
C ASP A 87 -1.46 -1.06 15.76
N ASN A 88 -1.52 0.07 16.45
CA ASN A 88 -2.61 0.45 17.33
C ASN A 88 -2.83 1.96 17.18
N LEU A 89 -3.42 2.32 16.03
CA LEU A 89 -3.53 3.69 15.54
C LEU A 89 -4.78 4.37 16.07
N ASN A 90 -4.60 5.59 16.55
CA ASN A 90 -5.69 6.55 16.78
C ASN A 90 -5.55 7.69 15.77
N TYR A 91 -6.65 8.04 15.12
CA TYR A 91 -6.72 9.09 14.10
C TYR A 91 -7.48 10.29 14.65
N THR A 92 -6.95 11.47 14.45
CA THR A 92 -7.58 12.76 14.82
C THR A 92 -7.85 13.57 13.57
N TYR A 93 -9.02 14.21 13.52
CA TYR A 93 -9.49 14.97 12.36
C TYR A 93 -9.92 16.38 12.76
N ASP A 94 -9.80 17.29 11.80
CA ASP A 94 -10.55 18.55 11.76
C ASP A 94 -11.57 18.45 10.61
N GLY A 95 -12.85 18.36 10.96
CA GLY A 95 -13.89 17.96 9.99
C GLY A 95 -13.58 16.56 9.41
N ASN A 96 -13.28 16.50 8.12
CA ASN A 96 -12.86 15.27 7.40
C ASN A 96 -11.36 15.25 7.04
N GLN A 97 -10.60 16.26 7.45
CA GLN A 97 -9.15 16.30 7.22
C GLN A 97 -8.41 15.66 8.36
N LEU A 98 -7.60 14.66 8.06
CA LEU A 98 -6.74 13.98 9.02
C LEU A 98 -5.67 14.96 9.53
N THR A 99 -5.59 15.19 10.85
CA THR A 99 -4.58 16.08 11.44
C THR A 99 -3.46 15.32 12.13
N LYS A 100 -3.76 14.14 12.70
CA LYS A 100 -2.78 13.36 13.47
C LYS A 100 -3.09 11.87 13.42
N VAL A 101 -2.03 11.05 13.45
CA VAL A 101 -2.09 9.60 13.68
C VAL A 101 -1.13 9.24 14.79
N LYS A 102 -1.66 8.72 15.90
CA LYS A 102 -0.84 8.22 17.01
C LYS A 102 -0.80 6.71 17.00
N ASP A 103 0.40 6.12 16.97
CA ASP A 103 0.60 4.67 17.06
C ASP A 103 1.10 4.25 18.46
N PHE A 104 0.38 3.32 19.07
CA PHE A 104 0.75 2.63 20.33
C PHE A 104 1.28 1.20 20.07
N GLY A 105 1.50 0.84 18.81
CA GLY A 105 2.05 -0.45 18.38
C GLY A 105 3.56 -0.46 18.22
N LYS A 106 4.04 -1.38 17.40
CA LYS A 106 5.48 -1.54 17.08
C LYS A 106 5.83 -0.73 15.84
N LYS A 107 6.10 0.57 15.99
CA LYS A 107 6.34 1.56 14.93
C LYS A 107 7.30 1.11 13.81
N GLN A 108 8.26 0.24 14.09
CA GLN A 108 9.22 -0.24 13.09
C GLN A 108 8.67 -1.32 12.13
N TYR A 109 7.51 -1.93 12.45
CA TYR A 109 6.91 -3.03 11.67
C TYR A 109 5.54 -2.68 11.07
N GLY A 110 4.99 -1.53 11.43
CA GLY A 110 3.70 -1.04 10.98
C GLY A 110 3.77 0.39 10.46
N PHE A 111 2.85 1.21 10.93
CA PHE A 111 2.86 2.65 10.65
C PHE A 111 4.08 3.30 11.31
N ILE A 112 4.81 4.10 10.55
CA ILE A 112 5.94 4.87 11.08
C ILE A 112 5.39 6.18 11.66
N ASP A 113 5.13 6.19 12.96
CA ASP A 113 4.78 7.39 13.75
C ASP A 113 6.07 8.18 14.04
N GLY A 114 6.54 8.91 13.02
CA GLY A 114 7.82 9.64 13.04
C GLY A 114 7.71 11.02 13.68
N ALA A 115 6.52 11.62 13.69
CA ALA A 115 6.25 12.91 14.29
C ALA A 115 5.28 12.76 15.46
N ASP A 116 5.48 13.55 16.53
CA ASP A 116 4.55 13.63 17.66
C ASP A 116 4.17 15.11 17.90
N THR A 117 3.58 15.72 16.88
CA THR A 117 3.06 17.08 16.90
C THR A 117 1.53 17.06 16.93
N ASP A 118 0.91 18.20 17.27
CA ASP A 118 -0.56 18.28 17.27
C ASP A 118 -1.13 18.32 15.85
N GLN A 119 -0.35 18.73 14.87
CA GLN A 119 -0.71 18.74 13.47
C GLN A 119 0.42 18.12 12.64
N GLU A 120 0.22 16.89 12.18
CA GLU A 120 1.17 16.12 11.38
C GLU A 120 0.91 16.27 9.88
N TYR A 121 -0.33 16.62 9.50
CA TYR A 121 -0.78 16.77 8.13
C TYR A 121 -1.37 18.15 7.91
N VAL A 122 -0.96 18.83 6.84
CA VAL A 122 -1.47 20.15 6.46
C VAL A 122 -2.06 20.06 5.06
N TYR A 123 -3.10 20.86 4.80
CA TYR A 123 -3.86 20.85 3.56
C TYR A 123 -3.99 22.26 2.99
N ASP A 124 -4.17 22.37 1.67
CA ASP A 124 -4.57 23.59 1.00
C ASP A 124 -6.10 23.78 1.04
N LEU A 125 -6.57 24.87 0.46
CA LEU A 125 -8.01 25.20 0.39
C LEU A 125 -8.80 24.24 -0.49
N ASN A 126 -8.14 23.49 -1.38
CA ASN A 126 -8.75 22.46 -2.22
C ASN A 126 -8.82 21.09 -1.53
N GLY A 127 -8.26 20.98 -0.31
CA GLY A 127 -8.15 19.73 0.44
C GLY A 127 -6.98 18.85 0.04
N ASN A 128 -6.05 19.33 -0.77
CA ASN A 128 -4.82 18.60 -1.10
C ASN A 128 -3.85 18.68 0.08
N MET A 129 -3.26 17.55 0.45
CA MET A 129 -2.23 17.51 1.51
C MET A 129 -0.96 18.26 1.06
N THR A 130 -0.54 19.26 1.83
CA THR A 130 0.65 20.06 1.52
C THR A 130 1.87 19.69 2.32
N SER A 131 1.72 18.98 3.46
CA SER A 131 2.82 18.39 4.23
C SER A 131 2.41 17.13 4.97
N ASP A 132 3.39 16.25 5.27
CA ASP A 132 3.24 15.01 6.03
C ASP A 132 4.49 14.84 6.90
N ALA A 133 4.37 15.18 8.18
CA ALA A 133 5.48 15.15 9.12
C ALA A 133 5.98 13.72 9.38
N ASN A 134 5.11 12.71 9.36
CA ASN A 134 5.49 11.32 9.57
C ASN A 134 6.37 10.77 8.44
N LYS A 135 6.21 11.30 7.22
CA LYS A 135 7.05 10.96 6.06
C LYS A 135 8.17 11.94 5.80
N GLU A 136 8.37 12.93 6.69
CA GLU A 136 9.35 14.01 6.53
C GLU A 136 9.10 14.85 5.26
N ILE A 137 7.85 14.92 4.79
CA ILE A 137 7.45 15.74 3.65
C ILE A 137 7.18 17.16 4.15
N SER A 138 8.10 18.08 3.83
CA SER A 138 7.97 19.48 4.21
C SER A 138 7.01 20.24 3.32
N LYS A 139 6.93 19.90 2.04
CA LYS A 139 6.02 20.57 1.11
C LYS A 139 5.66 19.74 -0.11
N ILE A 140 4.37 19.82 -0.51
CA ILE A 140 3.83 19.27 -1.76
C ILE A 140 3.26 20.43 -2.57
N TYR A 141 3.61 20.51 -3.84
CA TYR A 141 3.10 21.48 -4.80
C TYR A 141 2.17 20.78 -5.79
N TYR A 142 1.12 21.45 -6.17
CA TYR A 142 0.10 20.92 -7.07
C TYR A 142 -0.06 21.79 -8.31
N ASN A 143 -0.53 21.20 -9.40
CA ASN A 143 -0.99 21.94 -10.58
C ASN A 143 -2.49 22.27 -10.48
N HIS A 144 -3.03 22.91 -11.52
CA HIS A 144 -4.44 23.26 -11.61
C HIS A 144 -5.41 22.07 -11.69
N LEU A 145 -4.89 20.85 -11.92
CA LEU A 145 -5.66 19.59 -11.89
C LEU A 145 -5.59 18.89 -10.51
N ASN A 146 -5.04 19.55 -9.49
CA ASN A 146 -4.78 19.00 -8.17
C ASN A 146 -3.84 17.75 -8.21
N LEU A 147 -2.94 17.69 -9.18
CA LEU A 147 -1.93 16.64 -9.28
C LEU A 147 -0.61 17.13 -8.69
N PRO A 148 0.07 16.35 -7.82
CA PRO A 148 1.33 16.76 -7.22
C PRO A 148 2.43 16.88 -8.28
N THR A 149 3.07 18.06 -8.38
CA THR A 149 4.17 18.33 -9.33
C THR A 149 5.54 18.27 -8.68
N LYS A 150 5.61 18.55 -7.37
CA LYS A 150 6.87 18.52 -6.62
C LYS A 150 6.61 18.13 -5.18
N ILE A 151 7.46 17.25 -4.62
CA ILE A 151 7.43 16.85 -3.21
C ILE A 151 8.84 17.09 -2.64
N GLU A 152 8.94 17.89 -1.58
CA GLU A 152 10.16 18.20 -0.86
C GLU A 152 10.23 17.43 0.46
N PHE A 153 11.40 16.84 0.74
CA PHE A 153 11.67 16.13 1.99
C PHE A 153 12.66 16.94 2.83
N GLU A 154 12.35 17.10 4.12
CA GLU A 154 13.11 17.97 5.02
C GLU A 154 14.51 17.40 5.31
N THR A 155 14.60 16.19 5.85
CA THR A 155 15.86 15.63 6.36
C THR A 155 16.70 14.98 5.26
N LYS A 156 16.08 14.39 4.26
CA LYS A 156 16.77 13.63 3.20
C LYS A 156 17.35 14.49 2.10
N ARG A 157 17.14 15.81 2.14
CA ARG A 157 17.52 16.75 1.06
C ARG A 157 17.21 16.16 -0.32
N SER A 158 16.04 15.54 -0.44
CA SER A 158 15.55 14.90 -1.66
C SER A 158 14.28 15.58 -2.13
N VAL A 159 14.09 15.56 -3.44
CA VAL A 159 12.92 16.12 -4.10
C VAL A 159 12.42 15.13 -5.13
N ILE A 160 11.11 14.98 -5.21
CA ILE A 160 10.45 14.24 -6.28
C ILE A 160 9.74 15.24 -7.18
N TYR A 161 9.96 15.13 -8.49
CA TYR A 161 9.24 15.88 -9.50
C TYR A 161 8.35 14.95 -10.32
N TYR A 162 7.17 15.44 -10.67
CA TYR A 162 6.24 14.77 -11.57
C TYR A 162 5.91 15.68 -12.75
N THR A 163 5.93 15.12 -13.94
CA THR A 163 5.48 15.79 -15.17
C THR A 163 4.24 15.08 -15.69
N TYR A 164 3.26 15.85 -16.08
CA TYR A 164 1.99 15.39 -16.64
C TYR A 164 1.74 16.02 -18.00
N ASP A 165 0.95 15.36 -18.83
CA ASP A 165 0.37 16.00 -20.00
C ASP A 165 -0.85 16.86 -19.63
N ALA A 166 -1.47 17.50 -20.64
CA ALA A 166 -2.64 18.36 -20.44
C ALA A 166 -3.90 17.61 -19.95
N THR A 167 -3.93 16.29 -20.07
CA THR A 167 -5.04 15.43 -19.62
C THR A 167 -4.83 14.92 -18.17
N GLY A 168 -3.66 15.17 -17.59
CA GLY A 168 -3.27 14.69 -16.28
C GLY A 168 -2.61 13.30 -16.29
N SER A 169 -2.29 12.75 -17.46
CA SER A 169 -1.53 11.51 -17.55
C SER A 169 -0.09 11.75 -17.17
N LYS A 170 0.45 10.93 -16.26
CA LYS A 170 1.85 11.06 -15.80
C LYS A 170 2.81 10.63 -16.90
N LEU A 171 3.72 11.55 -17.28
CA LEU A 171 4.75 11.31 -18.28
C LEU A 171 6.11 10.99 -17.65
N LYS A 172 6.43 11.62 -16.51
CA LYS A 172 7.74 11.45 -15.87
C LYS A 172 7.64 11.58 -14.35
N LYS A 173 8.46 10.79 -13.66
CA LYS A 173 8.82 10.94 -12.26
C LYS A 173 10.34 11.06 -12.17
N GLU A 174 10.83 12.09 -11.49
CA GLU A 174 12.25 12.27 -11.21
C GLU A 174 12.49 12.32 -9.70
N VAL A 175 13.48 11.58 -9.22
CA VAL A 175 13.92 11.58 -7.81
C VAL A 175 15.32 12.16 -7.76
N ALA A 176 15.42 13.40 -7.29
CA ALA A 176 16.68 14.08 -7.05
C ALA A 176 17.09 13.92 -5.58
N ARG A 177 18.34 13.52 -5.33
CA ARG A 177 18.93 13.39 -4.00
C ARG A 177 20.23 14.18 -3.95
N TYR A 178 20.45 14.92 -2.87
CA TYR A 178 21.68 15.67 -2.70
C TYR A 178 22.91 14.76 -2.82
N GLY A 179 23.88 15.19 -3.66
CA GLY A 179 25.14 14.47 -3.88
C GLY A 179 25.04 13.17 -4.71
N LEU A 180 23.88 12.85 -5.26
CA LEU A 180 23.66 11.67 -6.10
C LEU A 180 23.04 12.07 -7.46
N PRO A 181 23.31 11.33 -8.53
CA PRO A 181 22.61 11.51 -9.79
C PRO A 181 21.10 11.34 -9.61
N SER A 182 20.30 12.16 -10.29
CA SER A 182 18.85 11.98 -10.34
C SER A 182 18.50 10.67 -11.01
N LYS A 183 17.46 10.02 -10.47
CA LYS A 183 16.84 8.86 -11.12
C LYS A 183 15.49 9.27 -11.67
N PHE A 184 15.19 8.85 -12.87
CA PHE A 184 13.89 9.16 -13.46
C PHE A 184 13.23 7.92 -14.08
N THR A 185 11.91 7.91 -14.01
CA THR A 185 11.03 6.93 -14.63
C THR A 185 10.16 7.67 -15.64
N GLU A 186 10.11 7.21 -16.87
CA GLU A 186 9.27 7.76 -17.94
C GLU A 186 8.16 6.77 -18.29
N TYR A 187 6.98 7.32 -18.57
CA TYR A 187 5.76 6.59 -18.86
C TYR A 187 5.30 6.95 -20.27
N ALA A 188 5.51 6.04 -21.22
CA ALA A 188 5.12 6.20 -22.63
C ALA A 188 4.01 5.23 -22.99
N GLY A 189 2.78 5.53 -22.57
CA GLY A 189 1.65 4.62 -22.69
C GLY A 189 1.87 3.35 -21.86
N ASN A 190 2.01 2.21 -22.54
CA ASN A 190 2.26 0.92 -21.89
C ASN A 190 3.74 0.68 -21.55
N TYR A 191 4.65 1.53 -22.01
CA TYR A 191 6.10 1.36 -21.87
C TYR A 191 6.61 2.14 -20.67
N ILE A 192 7.46 1.49 -19.86
CA ILE A 192 8.09 2.08 -18.67
C ILE A 192 9.60 2.04 -18.85
N TYR A 193 10.22 3.22 -18.75
CA TYR A 193 11.67 3.40 -18.84
C TYR A 193 12.23 3.87 -17.50
N GLU A 194 13.40 3.41 -17.13
CA GLU A 194 14.22 3.98 -16.05
C GLU A 194 15.54 4.46 -16.61
N ASN A 195 15.86 5.75 -16.40
CA ASN A 195 17.09 6.38 -16.88
C ASN A 195 17.36 6.11 -18.39
N ASN A 196 16.34 6.22 -19.23
CA ASN A 196 16.33 5.95 -20.67
C ASN A 196 16.40 4.45 -21.07
N GLU A 197 16.37 3.52 -20.13
CA GLU A 197 16.40 2.09 -20.42
C GLU A 197 14.99 1.50 -20.25
N LEU A 198 14.51 0.79 -21.27
CA LEU A 198 13.21 0.10 -21.21
C LEU A 198 13.24 -0.98 -20.13
N GLN A 199 12.37 -0.87 -19.13
CA GLN A 199 12.24 -1.85 -18.08
C GLN A 199 11.22 -2.92 -18.43
N PHE A 200 10.05 -2.49 -18.87
CA PHE A 200 8.98 -3.38 -19.31
C PHE A 200 7.92 -2.61 -20.09
N PHE A 201 7.07 -3.36 -20.77
CA PHE A 201 5.81 -2.82 -21.27
C PHE A 201 4.65 -3.74 -20.94
N ASN A 202 3.49 -3.12 -20.66
CA ASN A 202 2.27 -3.85 -20.32
C ASN A 202 1.55 -4.33 -21.57
N HIS A 203 0.92 -5.50 -21.47
CA HIS A 203 -0.04 -6.04 -22.46
C HIS A 203 -1.28 -6.58 -21.74
N SER A 204 -2.30 -7.00 -22.47
CA SER A 204 -3.60 -7.41 -21.89
C SER A 204 -3.49 -8.52 -20.85
N GLU A 205 -2.55 -9.46 -21.03
CA GLU A 205 -2.39 -10.66 -20.21
C GLU A 205 -1.24 -10.56 -19.19
N GLY A 206 -0.53 -9.40 -19.12
CA GLY A 206 0.60 -9.23 -18.22
C GLY A 206 1.56 -8.16 -18.70
N TYR A 207 2.85 -8.48 -18.76
CA TYR A 207 3.90 -7.56 -19.20
C TYR A 207 5.07 -8.30 -19.85
N ALA A 208 5.91 -7.58 -20.59
CA ALA A 208 7.12 -8.11 -21.20
C ALA A 208 8.34 -7.29 -20.78
N THR A 209 9.44 -7.96 -20.46
CA THR A 209 10.73 -7.35 -20.07
C THR A 209 11.80 -7.62 -21.12
N PRO A 210 12.69 -6.66 -21.42
CA PRO A 210 13.86 -6.92 -22.24
C PRO A 210 14.75 -8.00 -21.58
N ASN A 211 15.35 -8.85 -22.38
CA ASN A 211 16.33 -9.83 -21.90
C ASN A 211 17.73 -9.59 -22.50
N ASN A 212 18.72 -10.31 -21.98
CA ASN A 212 20.14 -10.12 -22.31
C ASN A 212 20.50 -10.50 -23.77
N VAL A 213 19.58 -11.10 -24.54
CA VAL A 213 19.79 -11.49 -25.93
C VAL A 213 19.06 -10.59 -26.93
N GLY A 214 18.61 -9.42 -26.49
CA GLY A 214 17.90 -8.44 -27.34
C GLY A 214 16.48 -8.84 -27.71
N LYS A 215 15.87 -9.76 -26.95
CA LYS A 215 14.48 -10.20 -27.08
C LYS A 215 13.67 -9.80 -25.84
N PHE A 216 12.42 -10.26 -25.77
CA PHE A 216 11.54 -10.02 -24.65
C PHE A 216 11.12 -11.33 -23.98
N ASP A 217 11.12 -11.33 -22.65
CA ASP A 217 10.49 -12.34 -21.85
C ASP A 217 9.08 -11.91 -21.49
N TYR A 218 8.11 -12.71 -21.86
CA TYR A 218 6.70 -12.43 -21.61
C TYR A 218 6.30 -13.07 -20.28
N ILE A 219 5.76 -12.23 -19.40
CA ILE A 219 5.22 -12.62 -18.10
C ILE A 219 3.70 -12.49 -18.17
N TYR A 220 3.04 -13.61 -18.02
CA TYR A 220 1.58 -13.70 -18.00
C TYR A 220 1.07 -13.68 -16.57
N GLN A 221 -0.12 -13.11 -16.38
CA GLN A 221 -0.72 -12.92 -15.07
C GLN A 221 -2.12 -13.51 -15.01
N TYR A 222 -2.33 -14.45 -14.07
CA TYR A 222 -3.67 -14.82 -13.66
C TYR A 222 -4.20 -13.81 -12.67
N LYS A 223 -5.34 -13.20 -13.01
CA LYS A 223 -6.03 -12.23 -12.18
C LYS A 223 -7.36 -12.82 -11.69
N ASP A 224 -7.76 -12.46 -10.48
CA ASP A 224 -9.09 -12.78 -9.99
C ASP A 224 -10.14 -11.81 -10.57
N HIS A 225 -11.40 -12.02 -10.21
CA HIS A 225 -12.53 -11.21 -10.67
C HIS A 225 -12.47 -9.72 -10.22
N LEU A 226 -11.58 -9.39 -9.28
CA LEU A 226 -11.32 -8.01 -8.82
C LEU A 226 -10.07 -7.41 -9.48
N GLY A 227 -9.40 -8.14 -10.38
CA GLY A 227 -8.18 -7.71 -11.05
C GLY A 227 -6.89 -7.94 -10.25
N ASN A 228 -6.97 -8.58 -9.07
CA ASN A 228 -5.77 -8.86 -8.28
C ASN A 228 -4.96 -9.99 -8.92
N VAL A 229 -3.66 -9.77 -9.11
CA VAL A 229 -2.74 -10.81 -9.61
C VAL A 229 -2.60 -11.91 -8.56
N ARG A 230 -2.93 -13.15 -8.94
CA ARG A 230 -2.81 -14.35 -8.10
C ARG A 230 -1.62 -15.20 -8.44
N LEU A 231 -1.20 -15.19 -9.70
CA LEU A 231 -0.04 -15.93 -10.19
C LEU A 231 0.57 -15.14 -11.35
N SER A 232 1.90 -15.05 -11.39
CA SER A 232 2.66 -14.62 -12.57
C SER A 232 3.51 -15.79 -13.04
N TYR A 233 3.58 -16.03 -14.35
CA TYR A 233 4.37 -17.11 -14.94
C TYR A 233 4.97 -16.67 -16.27
N THR A 234 6.06 -17.29 -16.62
CA THR A 234 6.74 -17.12 -17.91
C THR A 234 7.08 -18.48 -18.51
N LYS A 235 7.40 -18.51 -19.79
CA LYS A 235 7.89 -19.71 -20.45
C LYS A 235 9.24 -20.10 -19.82
N ASN A 236 9.43 -21.39 -19.52
CA ASN A 236 10.72 -21.88 -19.11
C ASN A 236 11.73 -21.69 -20.27
N PRO A 237 12.85 -20.98 -20.09
CA PRO A 237 13.83 -20.75 -21.15
C PRO A 237 14.48 -22.05 -21.66
N ASN A 238 14.33 -23.16 -20.91
CA ASN A 238 14.90 -24.49 -21.23
C ASN A 238 13.86 -25.48 -21.79
N SER A 239 12.66 -25.04 -22.17
CA SER A 239 11.59 -25.88 -22.74
C SER A 239 11.27 -25.54 -24.18
#